data_f73d2aa7d973cb035e7c9d931ed07766
#
_entry.id   f73d2aa7d973cb035e7c9d931ed07766
#
_cell.length_a   1.000
_cell.length_b   1.000
_cell.length_c   1.000
_cell.angle_alpha   90.00
_cell.angle_beta   90.00
_cell.angle_gamma   90.00
#
_symmetry.space_group_name_H-M   'P 1'
#
loop_
_entity.id
_entity.type
_entity.pdbx_description
1 polymer ?
#
loop_
_entity_poly.entity_id
_entity_poly.type
_entity_poly.pdbx_seq_one_letter_code
_entity_poly.pdbx_strand_id
1 'polypeptide(L)'
;MQRLFYAVVGLMLALPLSTMVSFAEMAEQPLTLKEASSLALSADPWLSGSVYREQALSDEAVAVGTLPDPKINLAAANFPTDSFDINQEPMTQLLVGVTQMFPRGDTRALSGKQKLQLAAQEPLLRLDRQAAARARVEQFWLSAYEAQETIRLIDGERTLFDQLVDAARARYVSAVGHTQQQDLIRAQVELTRLDDRLTRLVQQRQQAQRRLSEWIGVLALAALAVDLPDNSMRLSESQLLLLASDAQASFEAIAAHPQLQVIDQRIVALGTSVAIAEQKYAPEWGLTAQYGYRDDDQLGRDRADLFSIGVSFDVPMFTTNRQDKEVSAASARVAALKTDKQLKIRT
;
A
#
# COMPACT_ATOMS: atom_id res chain seq x y z
N MET A 1 -41.36 26.76 -23.98
CA MET A 1 -40.91 25.91 -22.91
C MET A 1 -41.61 24.56 -22.98
N GLN A 2 -41.15 23.68 -23.83
CA GLN A 2 -41.59 22.27 -23.97
C GLN A 2 -40.93 21.73 -25.22
N ARG A 3 -39.75 21.12 -25.11
CA ARG A 3 -39.10 20.20 -26.06
C ARG A 3 -37.62 20.09 -25.76
N LEU A 4 -37.30 19.39 -24.64
CA LEU A 4 -35.92 18.91 -24.37
C LEU A 4 -35.97 17.79 -23.30
N PHE A 5 -36.85 16.83 -23.55
CA PHE A 5 -36.92 15.57 -22.83
C PHE A 5 -37.23 14.50 -23.86
N TYR A 6 -36.26 13.78 -24.34
CA TYR A 6 -36.27 12.46 -24.99
C TYR A 6 -35.04 12.31 -25.88
N ALA A 7 -33.90 12.06 -25.26
CA ALA A 7 -32.73 11.47 -25.92
C ALA A 7 -31.69 10.94 -24.90
N VAL A 8 -32.14 10.13 -23.95
CA VAL A 8 -31.23 9.34 -23.10
C VAL A 8 -31.91 8.00 -22.79
N VAL A 9 -32.06 7.17 -23.80
CA VAL A 9 -32.29 5.72 -23.65
C VAL A 9 -31.69 5.05 -24.88
N GLY A 10 -30.59 4.35 -24.72
CA GLY A 10 -30.06 3.49 -25.78
C GLY A 10 -28.56 3.42 -25.92
N LEU A 11 -27.80 3.44 -24.81
CA LEU A 11 -26.43 2.95 -24.83
C LEU A 11 -26.39 1.66 -24.02
N MET A 12 -26.92 0.58 -24.59
CA MET A 12 -26.65 -0.77 -24.13
C MET A 12 -25.14 -1.02 -24.31
N LEU A 13 -24.46 -1.21 -23.19
CA LEU A 13 -23.09 -1.74 -23.13
C LEU A 13 -23.04 -3.07 -23.89
N ALA A 14 -22.57 -3.04 -25.12
CA ALA A 14 -21.99 -4.19 -25.77
C ALA A 14 -20.60 -4.39 -25.13
N LEU A 15 -20.53 -5.08 -24.01
CA LEU A 15 -19.29 -5.66 -23.52
C LEU A 15 -18.79 -6.64 -24.60
N PRO A 16 -17.54 -6.51 -25.07
CA PRO A 16 -17.03 -7.39 -26.09
C PRO A 16 -16.97 -8.84 -25.53
N LEU A 17 -17.72 -9.74 -26.15
CA LEU A 17 -17.68 -11.19 -25.89
C LEU A 17 -16.26 -11.80 -26.02
N SER A 18 -15.33 -11.05 -26.59
CA SER A 18 -13.92 -11.46 -26.81
C SER A 18 -13.10 -11.65 -25.51
N THR A 19 -13.52 -11.09 -24.37
CA THR A 19 -12.78 -11.27 -23.11
C THR A 19 -13.17 -12.54 -22.36
N MET A 20 -14.36 -13.10 -22.60
CA MET A 20 -14.76 -14.35 -21.96
C MET A 20 -14.12 -15.61 -22.61
N VAL A 21 -13.80 -15.58 -23.88
CA VAL A 21 -13.15 -16.70 -24.59
C VAL A 21 -11.73 -16.91 -24.07
N SER A 22 -11.02 -15.83 -23.74
CA SER A 22 -9.64 -15.91 -23.22
C SER A 22 -9.52 -16.58 -21.85
N PHE A 23 -10.51 -16.45 -20.96
CA PHE A 23 -10.48 -17.08 -19.63
C PHE A 23 -10.78 -18.58 -19.68
N ALA A 24 -11.67 -19.01 -20.56
CA ALA A 24 -11.99 -20.42 -20.71
C ALA A 24 -10.84 -21.21 -21.35
N GLU A 25 -10.15 -20.62 -22.32
CA GLU A 25 -9.02 -21.23 -23.02
C GLU A 25 -7.77 -21.32 -22.13
N MET A 26 -7.56 -20.36 -21.21
CA MET A 26 -6.49 -20.41 -20.19
C MET A 26 -6.75 -21.46 -19.10
N ALA A 27 -7.98 -21.89 -18.88
CA ALA A 27 -8.29 -22.91 -17.87
C ALA A 27 -7.96 -24.34 -18.35
N GLU A 28 -7.77 -24.58 -19.64
CA GLU A 28 -7.40 -25.87 -20.22
C GLU A 28 -5.87 -26.08 -20.30
N GLN A 29 -5.07 -25.01 -20.20
CA GLN A 29 -3.61 -25.14 -20.22
C GLN A 29 -3.05 -25.33 -18.80
N PRO A 30 -2.04 -26.22 -18.64
CA PRO A 30 -1.40 -26.40 -17.35
C PRO A 30 -0.77 -25.09 -16.86
N LEU A 31 -1.06 -24.70 -15.62
CA LEU A 31 -0.59 -23.46 -15.01
C LEU A 31 0.91 -23.54 -14.69
N THR A 32 1.72 -22.72 -15.34
CA THR A 32 3.16 -22.62 -15.05
C THR A 32 3.44 -21.67 -13.87
N LEU A 33 4.59 -21.85 -13.22
CA LEU A 33 5.06 -20.94 -12.14
C LEU A 33 5.12 -19.47 -12.57
N LYS A 34 5.62 -19.24 -13.80
CA LYS A 34 5.76 -17.88 -14.36
C LYS A 34 4.40 -17.23 -14.60
N GLU A 35 3.45 -17.98 -15.13
CA GLU A 35 2.08 -17.48 -15.35
C GLU A 35 1.37 -17.21 -14.04
N ALA A 36 1.47 -18.12 -13.05
CA ALA A 36 0.89 -17.90 -11.72
C ALA A 36 1.42 -16.59 -11.09
N SER A 37 2.73 -16.36 -11.16
CA SER A 37 3.36 -15.14 -10.65
C SER A 37 2.91 -13.89 -11.40
N SER A 38 2.81 -13.95 -12.75
CA SER A 38 2.37 -12.80 -13.56
C SER A 38 0.89 -12.46 -13.34
N LEU A 39 0.03 -13.47 -13.24
CA LEU A 39 -1.39 -13.30 -12.96
C LEU A 39 -1.62 -12.66 -11.58
N ALA A 40 -0.91 -13.12 -10.56
CA ALA A 40 -1.02 -12.57 -9.22
C ALA A 40 -0.62 -11.09 -9.17
N LEU A 41 0.44 -10.70 -9.88
CA LEU A 41 0.89 -9.31 -9.93
C LEU A 41 -0.08 -8.42 -10.72
N SER A 42 -0.65 -8.92 -11.81
CA SER A 42 -1.61 -8.16 -12.61
C SER A 42 -2.97 -7.98 -11.92
N ALA A 43 -3.34 -8.93 -11.07
CA ALA A 43 -4.61 -8.94 -10.33
C ALA A 43 -4.53 -8.28 -8.95
N ASP A 44 -3.35 -7.85 -8.47
CA ASP A 44 -3.19 -7.30 -7.11
C ASP A 44 -3.76 -5.87 -7.00
N PRO A 45 -4.93 -5.67 -6.34
CA PRO A 45 -5.55 -4.35 -6.20
C PRO A 45 -4.68 -3.37 -5.39
N TRP A 46 -3.76 -3.88 -4.57
CA TRP A 46 -2.86 -3.05 -3.79
C TRP A 46 -1.93 -2.23 -4.68
N LEU A 47 -1.46 -2.81 -5.80
CA LEU A 47 -0.57 -2.13 -6.75
C LEU A 47 -1.27 -0.93 -7.41
N SER A 48 -2.51 -1.10 -7.87
CA SER A 48 -3.31 0.00 -8.42
C SER A 48 -3.64 1.03 -7.35
N GLY A 49 -3.99 0.60 -6.13
CA GLY A 49 -4.20 1.49 -4.99
C GLY A 49 -2.98 2.34 -4.64
N SER A 50 -1.75 1.79 -4.80
CA SER A 50 -0.51 2.53 -4.59
C SER A 50 -0.32 3.67 -5.61
N VAL A 51 -0.75 3.48 -6.87
CA VAL A 51 -0.70 4.55 -7.88
C VAL A 51 -1.61 5.71 -7.48
N TYR A 52 -2.81 5.42 -6.97
CA TYR A 52 -3.71 6.48 -6.48
C TYR A 52 -3.17 7.18 -5.23
N ARG A 53 -2.49 6.47 -4.33
CA ARG A 53 -1.82 7.07 -3.15
C ARG A 53 -0.69 8.00 -3.58
N GLU A 54 0.12 7.60 -4.56
CA GLU A 54 1.17 8.45 -5.14
C GLU A 54 0.58 9.73 -5.74
N GLN A 55 -0.48 9.60 -6.54
CA GLN A 55 -1.19 10.74 -7.11
C GLN A 55 -1.76 11.65 -6.01
N ALA A 56 -2.43 11.11 -5.01
CA ALA A 56 -2.98 11.87 -3.90
C ALA A 56 -1.91 12.68 -3.16
N LEU A 57 -0.76 12.07 -2.87
CA LEU A 57 0.37 12.76 -2.23
C LEU A 57 0.96 13.86 -3.12
N SER A 58 0.98 13.66 -4.44
CA SER A 58 1.43 14.65 -5.41
C SER A 58 0.47 15.84 -5.47
N ASP A 59 -0.83 15.60 -5.48
CA ASP A 59 -1.86 16.64 -5.46
C ASP A 59 -1.86 17.39 -4.11
N GLU A 60 -1.70 16.67 -2.99
CA GLU A 60 -1.53 17.26 -1.67
C GLU A 60 -0.29 18.17 -1.60
N ALA A 61 0.81 17.80 -2.29
CA ALA A 61 2.02 18.61 -2.33
C ALA A 61 1.76 19.99 -2.96
N VAL A 62 0.95 20.05 -4.01
CA VAL A 62 0.51 21.30 -4.63
C VAL A 62 -0.39 22.07 -3.68
N ALA A 63 -1.38 21.41 -3.08
CA ALA A 63 -2.35 22.04 -2.18
C ALA A 63 -1.68 22.69 -0.97
N VAL A 64 -0.79 21.95 -0.26
CA VAL A 64 -0.10 22.50 0.91
C VAL A 64 0.97 23.53 0.56
N GLY A 65 1.43 23.56 -0.70
CA GLY A 65 2.37 24.56 -1.22
C GLY A 65 1.73 25.90 -1.55
N THR A 66 0.39 25.98 -1.65
CA THR A 66 -0.34 27.22 -1.94
C THR A 66 -0.55 28.09 -0.70
N LEU A 67 -0.90 29.35 -0.90
CA LEU A 67 -1.36 30.20 0.20
C LEU A 67 -2.72 29.72 0.69
N PRO A 68 -3.02 29.83 2.00
CA PRO A 68 -4.36 29.59 2.50
C PRO A 68 -5.34 30.62 1.90
N ASP A 69 -6.60 30.24 1.79
CA ASP A 69 -7.63 31.11 1.25
C ASP A 69 -7.78 32.38 2.07
N PRO A 70 -8.04 33.55 1.41
CA PRO A 70 -8.34 34.79 2.10
C PRO A 70 -9.68 34.66 2.84
N LYS A 71 -9.72 35.17 4.06
CA LYS A 71 -10.91 35.21 4.89
C LYS A 71 -11.67 36.50 4.68
N ILE A 72 -12.95 36.43 4.35
CA ILE A 72 -13.84 37.59 4.28
C ILE A 72 -14.52 37.74 5.64
N ASN A 73 -14.45 38.91 6.22
CA ASN A 73 -15.10 39.25 7.48
C ASN A 73 -16.19 40.29 7.24
N LEU A 74 -17.39 39.99 7.67
CA LEU A 74 -18.52 40.93 7.68
C LEU A 74 -18.88 41.19 9.15
N ALA A 75 -18.94 42.43 9.55
CA ALA A 75 -19.29 42.78 10.92
C ALA A 75 -20.11 44.05 10.96
N ALA A 76 -21.01 44.13 11.90
CA ALA A 76 -21.66 45.35 12.33
C ALA A 76 -21.01 45.77 13.66
N ALA A 77 -20.41 46.92 13.70
CA ALA A 77 -19.60 47.37 14.83
C ALA A 77 -20.15 48.62 15.47
N ASN A 78 -19.98 48.71 16.79
CA ASN A 78 -20.30 49.88 17.61
C ASN A 78 -21.79 50.29 17.54
N PHE A 79 -22.71 49.32 17.40
CA PHE A 79 -24.13 49.60 17.49
C PHE A 79 -24.51 49.95 18.93
N PRO A 80 -25.27 51.05 19.16
CA PRO A 80 -25.78 51.35 20.47
C PRO A 80 -26.79 50.25 20.90
N THR A 81 -26.64 49.80 22.16
CA THR A 81 -27.46 48.67 22.68
C THR A 81 -28.88 49.06 23.07
N ASP A 82 -29.15 50.35 23.17
CA ASP A 82 -30.45 50.92 23.53
C ASP A 82 -31.37 51.10 22.33
N SER A 83 -30.86 51.38 21.14
CA SER A 83 -31.67 51.66 19.94
C SER A 83 -31.37 50.76 18.76
N PHE A 84 -30.15 50.22 18.66
CA PHE A 84 -29.59 49.57 17.45
C PHE A 84 -29.66 50.47 16.19
N ASP A 85 -29.74 51.79 16.37
CA ASP A 85 -29.81 52.74 15.27
C ASP A 85 -28.42 53.03 14.72
N ILE A 86 -28.26 52.82 13.40
CA ILE A 86 -26.96 53.03 12.68
C ILE A 86 -26.52 54.52 12.69
N ASN A 87 -27.51 55.45 12.82
CA ASN A 87 -27.29 56.89 12.72
C ASN A 87 -27.02 57.53 14.05
N GLN A 88 -27.25 56.84 15.18
CA GLN A 88 -27.16 57.42 16.52
C GLN A 88 -25.74 57.79 16.87
N GLU A 89 -24.81 56.85 16.71
CA GLU A 89 -23.41 57.06 17.15
C GLU A 89 -22.44 57.25 15.98
N PRO A 90 -21.51 58.22 16.09
CA PRO A 90 -20.54 58.47 14.99
C PRO A 90 -19.65 57.31 14.64
N MET A 91 -19.51 56.33 15.54
CA MET A 91 -18.59 55.17 15.34
C MET A 91 -19.35 53.91 14.87
N THR A 92 -20.69 53.95 14.73
CA THR A 92 -21.46 52.84 14.19
C THR A 92 -21.10 52.64 12.71
N GLN A 93 -20.78 51.40 12.33
CA GLN A 93 -20.35 51.09 10.98
C GLN A 93 -20.65 49.63 10.59
N LEU A 94 -20.84 49.43 9.32
CA LEU A 94 -20.84 48.11 8.69
C LEU A 94 -19.46 47.87 8.08
N LEU A 95 -18.83 46.78 8.50
CA LEU A 95 -17.45 46.45 8.11
C LEU A 95 -17.44 45.31 7.10
N VAL A 96 -16.69 45.49 6.03
CA VAL A 96 -16.31 44.46 5.11
C VAL A 96 -14.80 44.37 5.08
N GLY A 97 -14.23 43.25 5.45
CA GLY A 97 -12.79 43.06 5.52
C GLY A 97 -12.34 41.79 4.79
N VAL A 98 -11.11 41.83 4.30
CA VAL A 98 -10.41 40.67 3.73
C VAL A 98 -9.09 40.52 4.50
N THR A 99 -8.84 39.28 4.97
CA THR A 99 -7.61 38.93 5.67
C THR A 99 -6.89 37.83 4.93
N GLN A 100 -5.64 38.08 4.54
CA GLN A 100 -4.74 37.08 3.98
C GLN A 100 -3.69 36.66 5.01
N MET A 101 -3.60 35.33 5.26
CA MET A 101 -2.56 34.78 6.13
C MET A 101 -1.37 34.31 5.31
N PHE A 102 -0.18 34.51 5.85
CA PHE A 102 1.11 34.09 5.29
C PHE A 102 1.78 33.15 6.30
N PRO A 103 1.80 31.83 6.03
CA PRO A 103 2.42 30.84 6.92
C PRO A 103 3.90 31.14 7.19
N ARG A 104 4.39 30.62 8.31
CA ARG A 104 5.73 30.84 8.84
C ARG A 104 6.82 30.43 7.89
N GLY A 105 7.77 31.29 7.63
CA GLY A 105 8.98 31.04 6.85
C GLY A 105 8.70 30.20 5.59
N ASP A 106 9.45 29.12 5.42
CA ASP A 106 9.37 28.21 4.27
C ASP A 106 8.42 27.03 4.48
N THR A 107 7.53 27.08 5.48
CA THR A 107 6.64 25.96 5.85
C THR A 107 5.90 25.38 4.63
N ARG A 108 5.39 26.21 3.72
CA ARG A 108 4.65 25.77 2.53
C ARG A 108 5.54 24.97 1.58
N ALA A 109 6.70 25.51 1.24
CA ALA A 109 7.65 24.86 0.35
C ALA A 109 8.16 23.54 0.94
N LEU A 110 8.47 23.52 2.23
CA LEU A 110 8.91 22.33 2.95
C LEU A 110 7.79 21.28 3.07
N SER A 111 6.55 21.70 3.30
CA SER A 111 5.40 20.79 3.36
C SER A 111 5.13 20.14 2.00
N GLY A 112 5.17 20.92 0.92
CA GLY A 112 5.08 20.40 -0.44
C GLY A 112 6.21 19.41 -0.75
N LYS A 113 7.45 19.77 -0.41
CA LYS A 113 8.62 18.89 -0.55
C LYS A 113 8.45 17.58 0.21
N GLN A 114 7.96 17.64 1.46
CA GLN A 114 7.71 16.45 2.26
C GLN A 114 6.68 15.52 1.62
N LYS A 115 5.58 16.06 1.08
CA LYS A 115 4.56 15.28 0.38
C LYS A 115 5.12 14.60 -0.87
N LEU A 116 5.94 15.29 -1.67
CA LEU A 116 6.63 14.70 -2.82
C LEU A 116 7.61 13.59 -2.40
N GLN A 117 8.31 13.76 -1.29
CA GLN A 117 9.19 12.72 -0.74
C GLN A 117 8.41 11.47 -0.30
N LEU A 118 7.20 11.66 0.26
CA LEU A 118 6.30 10.54 0.58
C LEU A 118 5.72 9.90 -0.69
N ALA A 119 5.38 10.68 -1.71
CA ALA A 119 4.95 10.16 -3.01
C ALA A 119 6.04 9.29 -3.65
N ALA A 120 7.31 9.73 -3.60
CA ALA A 120 8.46 8.98 -4.10
C ALA A 120 8.71 7.64 -3.37
N GLN A 121 8.09 7.42 -2.22
CA GLN A 121 8.10 6.16 -1.49
C GLN A 121 7.19 5.09 -2.16
N GLU A 122 6.09 5.50 -2.79
CA GLU A 122 5.09 4.58 -3.34
C GLU A 122 5.64 3.63 -4.44
N PRO A 123 6.48 4.07 -5.40
CA PRO A 123 7.13 3.15 -6.34
C PRO A 123 7.98 2.07 -5.67
N LEU A 124 8.69 2.42 -4.60
CA LEU A 124 9.51 1.47 -3.84
C LEU A 124 8.65 0.46 -3.07
N LEU A 125 7.52 0.93 -2.50
CA LEU A 125 6.52 0.06 -1.88
C LEU A 125 5.91 -0.92 -2.89
N ARG A 126 5.69 -0.49 -4.15
CA ARG A 126 5.23 -1.37 -5.22
C ARG A 126 6.25 -2.46 -5.54
N LEU A 127 7.55 -2.12 -5.61
CA LEU A 127 8.61 -3.11 -5.82
C LEU A 127 8.68 -4.12 -4.67
N ASP A 128 8.60 -3.67 -3.41
CA ASP A 128 8.57 -4.55 -2.24
C ASP A 128 7.34 -5.47 -2.27
N ARG A 129 6.16 -4.92 -2.55
CA ARG A 129 4.92 -5.70 -2.69
C ARG A 129 5.00 -6.74 -3.80
N GLN A 130 5.55 -6.39 -4.96
CA GLN A 130 5.72 -7.30 -6.08
C GLN A 130 6.66 -8.45 -5.72
N ALA A 131 7.78 -8.17 -5.06
CA ALA A 131 8.71 -9.19 -4.60
C ALA A 131 8.07 -10.14 -3.59
N ALA A 132 7.37 -9.59 -2.58
CA ALA A 132 6.67 -10.37 -1.56
C ALA A 132 5.52 -11.22 -2.13
N ALA A 133 4.71 -10.65 -3.03
CA ALA A 133 3.62 -11.36 -3.70
C ALA A 133 4.15 -12.52 -4.55
N ARG A 134 5.19 -12.26 -5.36
CA ARG A 134 5.86 -13.28 -6.16
C ARG A 134 6.37 -14.43 -5.29
N ALA A 135 7.14 -14.14 -4.25
CA ALA A 135 7.69 -15.17 -3.37
C ALA A 135 6.61 -16.06 -2.74
N ARG A 136 5.45 -15.47 -2.34
CA ARG A 136 4.34 -16.23 -1.78
C ARG A 136 3.65 -17.12 -2.81
N VAL A 137 3.38 -16.58 -3.99
CA VAL A 137 2.75 -17.33 -5.08
C VAL A 137 3.65 -18.48 -5.53
N GLU A 138 4.94 -18.23 -5.68
CA GLU A 138 5.92 -19.27 -6.02
C GLU A 138 5.97 -20.35 -4.95
N GLN A 139 5.97 -20.00 -3.67
CA GLN A 139 5.94 -20.96 -2.57
C GLN A 139 4.69 -21.85 -2.61
N PHE A 140 3.50 -21.26 -2.83
CA PHE A 140 2.25 -22.04 -2.89
C PHE A 140 2.19 -22.92 -4.14
N TRP A 141 2.62 -22.39 -5.28
CA TRP A 141 2.70 -23.16 -6.52
C TRP A 141 3.65 -24.36 -6.38
N LEU A 142 4.87 -24.14 -5.85
CA LEU A 142 5.85 -25.20 -5.63
C LEU A 142 5.36 -26.24 -4.63
N SER A 143 4.64 -25.86 -3.57
CA SER A 143 4.06 -26.81 -2.62
C SER A 143 2.96 -27.66 -3.28
N ALA A 144 2.16 -27.07 -4.17
CA ALA A 144 1.14 -27.82 -4.92
C ALA A 144 1.77 -28.75 -5.96
N TYR A 145 2.82 -28.28 -6.64
CA TYR A 145 3.60 -29.02 -7.62
C TYR A 145 4.30 -30.22 -6.99
N GLU A 146 5.00 -30.04 -5.87
CA GLU A 146 5.63 -31.13 -5.11
C GLU A 146 4.63 -32.23 -4.75
N ALA A 147 3.46 -31.84 -4.24
CA ALA A 147 2.41 -32.80 -3.90
C ALA A 147 1.86 -33.51 -5.15
N GLN A 148 1.62 -32.76 -6.26
CA GLN A 148 1.14 -33.34 -7.53
C GLN A 148 2.13 -34.37 -8.09
N GLU A 149 3.42 -34.03 -8.18
CA GLU A 149 4.43 -34.91 -8.73
C GLU A 149 4.67 -36.14 -7.83
N THR A 150 4.64 -35.95 -6.52
CA THR A 150 4.76 -37.06 -5.58
C THR A 150 3.57 -38.03 -5.73
N ILE A 151 2.35 -37.52 -5.89
CA ILE A 151 1.16 -38.35 -6.18
C ILE A 151 1.35 -39.12 -7.49
N ARG A 152 1.76 -38.43 -8.56
CA ARG A 152 2.00 -39.01 -9.88
C ARG A 152 3.02 -40.17 -9.83
N LEU A 153 4.14 -39.96 -9.11
CA LEU A 153 5.15 -41.01 -8.93
C LEU A 153 4.62 -42.21 -8.15
N ILE A 154 3.90 -41.99 -7.05
CA ILE A 154 3.33 -43.09 -6.24
C ILE A 154 2.26 -43.85 -7.03
N ASP A 155 1.38 -43.17 -7.76
CA ASP A 155 0.35 -43.80 -8.59
C ASP A 155 0.97 -44.62 -9.74
N GLY A 156 2.10 -44.12 -10.32
CA GLY A 156 2.86 -44.87 -11.33
C GLY A 156 3.46 -46.17 -10.80
N GLU A 157 3.86 -46.21 -9.54
CA GLU A 157 4.44 -47.40 -8.90
C GLU A 157 3.40 -48.30 -8.18
N ARG A 158 2.13 -47.89 -8.13
CA ARG A 158 1.07 -48.58 -7.38
C ARG A 158 0.91 -50.05 -7.82
N THR A 159 1.01 -50.31 -9.11
CA THR A 159 0.94 -51.67 -9.68
C THR A 159 2.00 -52.63 -9.13
N LEU A 160 3.20 -52.10 -8.80
CA LEU A 160 4.25 -52.91 -8.18
C LEU A 160 3.90 -53.29 -6.74
N PHE A 161 3.25 -52.40 -5.98
CA PHE A 161 2.76 -52.71 -4.64
C PHE A 161 1.61 -53.74 -4.67
N ASP A 162 0.69 -53.62 -5.63
CA ASP A 162 -0.40 -54.63 -5.82
C ASP A 162 0.19 -56.00 -6.17
N GLN A 163 1.17 -56.04 -7.07
CA GLN A 163 1.87 -57.31 -7.40
C GLN A 163 2.62 -57.89 -6.19
N LEU A 164 3.19 -57.04 -5.31
CA LEU A 164 3.84 -57.49 -4.09
C LEU A 164 2.83 -58.15 -3.14
N VAL A 165 1.65 -57.59 -2.98
CA VAL A 165 0.56 -58.17 -2.17
C VAL A 165 0.08 -59.49 -2.78
N ASP A 166 -0.10 -59.57 -4.11
CA ASP A 166 -0.52 -60.80 -4.81
C ASP A 166 0.52 -61.92 -4.70
N ALA A 167 1.81 -61.56 -4.84
CA ALA A 167 2.91 -62.50 -4.64
C ALA A 167 2.97 -63.01 -3.18
N ALA A 168 2.78 -62.14 -2.19
CA ALA A 168 2.71 -62.53 -0.77
C ALA A 168 1.50 -63.46 -0.52
N ARG A 169 0.33 -63.16 -1.13
CA ARG A 169 -0.87 -63.97 -1.05
C ARG A 169 -0.68 -65.36 -1.70
N ALA A 170 -0.07 -65.43 -2.90
CA ALA A 170 0.22 -66.67 -3.59
C ALA A 170 1.16 -67.56 -2.77
N ARG A 171 2.19 -66.97 -2.16
CA ARG A 171 3.11 -67.69 -1.24
C ARG A 171 2.38 -68.22 0.00
N TYR A 172 1.49 -67.42 0.57
CA TYR A 172 0.69 -67.85 1.73
C TYR A 172 -0.22 -69.04 1.42
N VAL A 173 -0.85 -69.06 0.23
CA VAL A 173 -1.74 -70.13 -0.20
C VAL A 173 -0.97 -71.41 -0.58
N SER A 174 0.25 -71.30 -1.11
CA SER A 174 1.04 -72.43 -1.63
C SER A 174 1.94 -73.12 -0.61
N ALA A 175 2.13 -72.53 0.59
CA ALA A 175 3.09 -73.04 1.55
C ALA A 175 2.52 -73.39 2.91
N VAL A 176 3.02 -74.46 3.46
CA VAL A 176 2.70 -74.97 4.79
C VAL A 176 3.67 -74.34 5.81
N GLY A 177 3.26 -73.24 6.48
CA GLY A 177 4.09 -72.69 7.58
C GLY A 177 3.69 -71.31 8.07
N HIS A 178 3.87 -71.04 9.40
CA HIS A 178 3.50 -69.82 10.12
C HIS A 178 4.25 -68.51 9.71
N THR A 179 5.41 -68.63 9.07
CA THR A 179 6.26 -67.50 8.66
C THR A 179 5.64 -66.64 7.55
N GLN A 180 4.70 -67.15 6.81
CA GLN A 180 4.16 -66.55 5.59
C GLN A 180 2.93 -65.64 5.85
N GLN A 181 2.22 -65.83 6.97
CA GLN A 181 1.12 -64.96 7.37
C GLN A 181 1.61 -63.54 7.73
N GLN A 182 2.80 -63.45 8.33
CA GLN A 182 3.42 -62.18 8.68
C GLN A 182 3.77 -61.36 7.43
N ASP A 183 4.25 -61.99 6.36
CA ASP A 183 4.65 -61.29 5.12
C ASP A 183 3.42 -60.74 4.39
N LEU A 184 2.29 -61.47 4.38
CA LEU A 184 1.03 -60.97 3.84
C LEU A 184 0.50 -59.77 4.63
N ILE A 185 0.52 -59.83 5.97
CA ILE A 185 0.08 -58.75 6.83
C ILE A 185 0.98 -57.53 6.62
N ARG A 186 2.31 -57.71 6.52
CA ARG A 186 3.27 -56.60 6.25
C ARG A 186 2.96 -55.95 4.90
N ALA A 187 2.76 -56.71 3.85
CA ALA A 187 2.43 -56.17 2.52
C ALA A 187 1.11 -55.38 2.55
N GLN A 188 0.10 -55.84 3.26
CA GLN A 188 -1.19 -55.15 3.42
C GLN A 188 -1.01 -53.82 4.24
N VAL A 189 -0.20 -53.86 5.29
CA VAL A 189 0.13 -52.64 6.10
C VAL A 189 0.84 -51.64 5.25
N GLU A 190 1.80 -52.02 4.41
CA GLU A 190 2.50 -51.08 3.54
C GLU A 190 1.58 -50.48 2.47
N LEU A 191 0.64 -51.25 1.92
CA LEU A 191 -0.38 -50.72 1.01
C LEU A 191 -1.28 -49.67 1.70
N THR A 192 -1.75 -49.98 2.92
CA THR A 192 -2.55 -49.04 3.72
C THR A 192 -1.78 -47.76 4.04
N ARG A 193 -0.48 -47.84 4.37
CA ARG A 193 0.39 -46.71 4.60
C ARG A 193 0.57 -45.84 3.34
N LEU A 194 0.62 -46.50 2.17
CA LEU A 194 0.69 -45.83 0.88
C LEU A 194 -0.59 -45.00 0.62
N ASP A 195 -1.77 -45.60 0.84
CA ASP A 195 -3.07 -44.96 0.69
C ASP A 195 -3.23 -43.76 1.66
N ASP A 196 -2.77 -43.90 2.91
CA ASP A 196 -2.73 -42.81 3.88
C ASP A 196 -1.80 -41.68 3.42
N ARG A 197 -0.66 -42.03 2.83
CA ARG A 197 0.28 -41.02 2.30
C ARG A 197 -0.32 -40.28 1.11
N LEU A 198 -0.95 -40.97 0.19
CA LEU A 198 -1.69 -40.40 -0.95
C LEU A 198 -2.77 -39.41 -0.48
N THR A 199 -3.57 -39.85 0.50
CA THR A 199 -4.62 -39.00 1.09
C THR A 199 -4.05 -37.70 1.64
N ARG A 200 -2.95 -37.75 2.38
CA ARG A 200 -2.26 -36.55 2.92
C ARG A 200 -1.72 -35.67 1.81
N LEU A 201 -1.13 -36.22 0.77
CA LEU A 201 -0.62 -35.48 -0.37
C LEU A 201 -1.73 -34.76 -1.16
N VAL A 202 -2.89 -35.43 -1.34
CA VAL A 202 -4.08 -34.83 -1.96
C VAL A 202 -4.55 -33.63 -1.12
N GLN A 203 -4.62 -33.77 0.19
CA GLN A 203 -4.97 -32.68 1.10
C GLN A 203 -3.96 -31.53 1.03
N GLN A 204 -2.66 -31.82 1.02
CA GLN A 204 -1.59 -30.84 0.90
C GLN A 204 -1.70 -30.06 -0.41
N ARG A 205 -1.89 -30.75 -1.55
CA ARG A 205 -2.12 -30.11 -2.85
C ARG A 205 -3.33 -29.18 -2.82
N GLN A 206 -4.46 -29.66 -2.30
CA GLN A 206 -5.67 -28.85 -2.22
C GLN A 206 -5.50 -27.61 -1.32
N GLN A 207 -4.79 -27.73 -0.20
CA GLN A 207 -4.49 -26.59 0.67
C GLN A 207 -3.61 -25.57 -0.03
N ALA A 208 -2.57 -26.00 -0.73
CA ALA A 208 -1.69 -25.13 -1.48
C ALA A 208 -2.44 -24.41 -2.61
N GLN A 209 -3.30 -25.14 -3.36
CA GLN A 209 -4.17 -24.57 -4.39
C GLN A 209 -5.18 -23.55 -3.84
N ARG A 210 -5.77 -23.81 -2.66
CA ARG A 210 -6.66 -22.82 -2.00
C ARG A 210 -5.93 -21.56 -1.63
N ARG A 211 -4.71 -21.66 -1.08
CA ARG A 211 -3.88 -20.47 -0.79
C ARG A 211 -3.47 -19.73 -2.06
N LEU A 212 -3.19 -20.46 -3.13
CA LEU A 212 -2.90 -19.87 -4.43
C LEU A 212 -4.11 -19.14 -5.02
N SER A 213 -5.33 -19.66 -4.79
CA SER A 213 -6.56 -19.04 -5.28
C SER A 213 -6.88 -17.69 -4.65
N GLU A 214 -6.32 -17.37 -3.48
CA GLU A 214 -6.40 -16.04 -2.89
C GLU A 214 -5.71 -14.97 -3.76
N TRP A 215 -4.75 -15.39 -4.60
CA TRP A 215 -3.95 -14.53 -5.45
C TRP A 215 -4.41 -14.52 -6.91
N ILE A 216 -4.78 -15.67 -7.46
CA ILE A 216 -5.08 -15.81 -8.90
C ILE A 216 -6.50 -16.36 -9.16
N GLY A 217 -7.34 -16.42 -8.13
CA GLY A 217 -8.72 -16.87 -8.26
C GLY A 217 -8.86 -18.34 -8.69
N VAL A 218 -9.85 -18.60 -9.52
CA VAL A 218 -10.20 -19.96 -9.97
C VAL A 218 -9.11 -20.65 -10.80
N LEU A 219 -8.22 -19.88 -11.42
CA LEU A 219 -7.10 -20.42 -12.21
C LEU A 219 -6.12 -21.26 -11.37
N ALA A 220 -6.08 -21.06 -10.06
CA ALA A 220 -5.29 -21.87 -9.13
C ALA A 220 -5.72 -23.35 -9.07
N LEU A 221 -6.94 -23.67 -9.52
CA LEU A 221 -7.49 -25.02 -9.53
C LEU A 221 -7.15 -25.78 -10.81
N ALA A 222 -6.55 -25.12 -11.81
CA ALA A 222 -6.07 -25.77 -13.02
C ALA A 222 -4.96 -26.80 -12.70
N ALA A 223 -4.75 -27.74 -13.61
CA ALA A 223 -3.61 -28.64 -13.54
C ALA A 223 -2.31 -27.83 -13.59
N LEU A 224 -1.32 -28.21 -12.77
CA LEU A 224 -0.01 -27.55 -12.82
C LEU A 224 0.84 -28.18 -13.93
N ALA A 225 1.72 -27.38 -14.53
CA ALA A 225 2.68 -27.86 -15.53
C ALA A 225 3.57 -28.95 -14.92
N VAL A 226 3.84 -30.01 -15.70
CA VAL A 226 4.67 -31.13 -15.25
C VAL A 226 6.16 -30.79 -15.33
N ASP A 227 6.53 -29.89 -16.24
CA ASP A 227 7.92 -29.49 -16.40
C ASP A 227 8.41 -28.70 -15.19
N LEU A 228 9.65 -28.99 -14.78
CA LEU A 228 10.31 -28.24 -13.72
C LEU A 228 10.39 -26.76 -14.11
N PRO A 229 10.01 -25.84 -13.20
CA PRO A 229 10.11 -24.42 -13.49
C PRO A 229 11.56 -24.02 -13.74
N ASP A 230 11.76 -23.16 -14.75
CA ASP A 230 13.07 -22.63 -15.08
C ASP A 230 13.67 -21.89 -13.85
N ASN A 231 14.91 -22.28 -13.52
CA ASN A 231 15.64 -21.76 -12.36
C ASN A 231 16.31 -20.41 -12.61
N SER A 232 15.89 -19.66 -13.62
CA SER A 232 16.49 -18.36 -14.01
C SER A 232 16.49 -17.29 -12.92
N MET A 233 15.74 -17.51 -11.83
CA MET A 233 15.69 -16.60 -10.67
C MET A 233 16.64 -16.96 -9.53
N ARG A 234 17.39 -18.04 -9.61
CA ARG A 234 18.39 -18.37 -8.60
C ARG A 234 19.61 -17.48 -8.80
N LEU A 235 20.13 -16.95 -7.69
CA LEU A 235 21.48 -16.39 -7.70
C LEU A 235 22.43 -17.44 -8.26
N SER A 236 23.28 -17.04 -9.19
CA SER A 236 24.34 -17.94 -9.71
C SER A 236 25.27 -18.36 -8.57
N GLU A 237 25.91 -19.51 -8.69
CA GLU A 237 26.86 -19.96 -7.68
C GLU A 237 27.96 -18.93 -7.43
N SER A 238 28.42 -18.24 -8.48
CA SER A 238 29.39 -17.14 -8.37
C SER A 238 28.84 -15.94 -7.57
N GLN A 239 27.56 -15.60 -7.71
CA GLN A 239 26.91 -14.55 -6.91
C GLN A 239 26.77 -14.97 -5.46
N LEU A 240 26.38 -16.23 -5.19
CA LEU A 240 26.31 -16.77 -3.82
C LEU A 240 27.67 -16.77 -3.14
N LEU A 241 28.71 -17.19 -3.85
CA LEU A 241 30.10 -17.19 -3.35
C LEU A 241 30.57 -15.75 -3.08
N LEU A 242 30.30 -14.80 -3.96
CA LEU A 242 30.63 -13.39 -3.77
C LEU A 242 29.94 -12.84 -2.51
N LEU A 243 28.64 -13.06 -2.35
CA LEU A 243 27.89 -12.63 -1.18
C LEU A 243 28.39 -13.33 0.11
N ALA A 244 28.81 -14.59 0.04
CA ALA A 244 29.32 -15.31 1.20
C ALA A 244 30.74 -14.89 1.61
N SER A 245 31.56 -14.43 0.66
CA SER A 245 32.99 -14.11 0.88
C SER A 245 33.26 -12.64 1.14
N ASP A 246 32.36 -11.73 0.68
CA ASP A 246 32.51 -10.28 0.79
C ASP A 246 31.37 -9.67 1.59
N ALA A 247 31.68 -9.26 2.83
CA ALA A 247 30.73 -8.60 3.72
C ALA A 247 30.22 -7.25 3.16
N GLN A 248 31.05 -6.55 2.38
CA GLN A 248 30.66 -5.29 1.75
C GLN A 248 29.66 -5.54 0.62
N ALA A 249 29.90 -6.52 -0.26
CA ALA A 249 28.97 -6.91 -1.31
C ALA A 249 27.62 -7.39 -0.73
N SER A 250 27.65 -8.15 0.36
CA SER A 250 26.45 -8.57 1.08
C SER A 250 25.67 -7.38 1.63
N PHE A 251 26.36 -6.43 2.25
CA PHE A 251 25.74 -5.22 2.78
C PHE A 251 25.09 -4.37 1.65
N GLU A 252 25.79 -4.20 0.54
CA GLU A 252 25.28 -3.44 -0.62
C GLU A 252 24.04 -4.11 -1.24
N ALA A 253 24.06 -5.44 -1.37
CA ALA A 253 22.89 -6.19 -1.85
C ALA A 253 21.68 -6.07 -0.92
N ILE A 254 21.90 -6.12 0.40
CA ILE A 254 20.85 -5.91 1.40
C ILE A 254 20.36 -4.46 1.35
N ALA A 255 21.27 -3.48 1.28
CA ALA A 255 20.92 -2.07 1.22
C ALA A 255 20.11 -1.70 -0.04
N ALA A 256 20.35 -2.42 -1.15
CA ALA A 256 19.58 -2.26 -2.39
C ALA A 256 18.16 -2.86 -2.32
N HIS A 257 17.82 -3.60 -1.26
CA HIS A 257 16.49 -4.20 -1.13
C HIS A 257 15.39 -3.12 -1.05
N PRO A 258 14.29 -3.23 -1.83
CA PRO A 258 13.24 -2.20 -1.87
C PRO A 258 12.71 -1.80 -0.50
N GLN A 259 12.58 -2.74 0.42
CA GLN A 259 12.10 -2.49 1.78
C GLN A 259 13.00 -1.53 2.57
N LEU A 260 14.32 -1.61 2.39
CA LEU A 260 15.25 -0.68 3.04
C LEU A 260 15.25 0.68 2.36
N GLN A 261 15.12 0.72 1.04
CA GLN A 261 14.99 1.98 0.28
C GLN A 261 13.71 2.73 0.67
N VAL A 262 12.60 2.02 0.93
CA VAL A 262 11.36 2.60 1.49
C VAL A 262 11.64 3.30 2.83
N ILE A 263 12.38 2.64 3.73
CA ILE A 263 12.73 3.23 5.02
C ILE A 263 13.63 4.45 4.84
N ASP A 264 14.60 4.40 3.92
CA ASP A 264 15.48 5.55 3.63
C ASP A 264 14.69 6.74 3.12
N GLN A 265 13.78 6.53 2.18
CA GLN A 265 12.92 7.59 1.67
C GLN A 265 12.04 8.19 2.77
N ARG A 266 11.56 7.35 3.70
CA ARG A 266 10.80 7.82 4.87
C ARG A 266 11.66 8.62 5.86
N ILE A 267 12.93 8.24 6.05
CA ILE A 267 13.89 9.00 6.86
C ILE A 267 14.09 10.40 6.25
N VAL A 268 14.22 10.50 4.93
CA VAL A 268 14.33 11.77 4.20
C VAL A 268 13.09 12.65 4.43
N ALA A 269 11.89 12.09 4.29
CA ALA A 269 10.64 12.81 4.52
C ALA A 269 10.48 13.27 5.98
N LEU A 270 10.88 12.45 6.95
CA LEU A 270 10.90 12.82 8.37
C LEU A 270 11.97 13.88 8.68
N GLY A 271 13.11 13.86 7.99
CA GLY A 271 14.11 14.94 8.06
C GLY A 271 13.51 16.28 7.64
N THR A 272 12.68 16.30 6.60
CA THR A 272 11.94 17.50 6.21
C THR A 272 10.90 17.92 7.26
N SER A 273 10.32 16.98 8.03
CA SER A 273 9.45 17.33 9.18
C SER A 273 10.20 18.10 10.27
N VAL A 274 11.48 17.82 10.49
CA VAL A 274 12.33 18.60 11.42
C VAL A 274 12.45 20.02 10.91
N ALA A 275 12.79 20.21 9.64
CA ALA A 275 12.89 21.53 9.03
C ALA A 275 11.55 22.30 9.09
N ILE A 276 10.40 21.63 8.92
CA ILE A 276 9.08 22.24 9.11
C ILE A 276 8.86 22.67 10.56
N ALA A 277 9.28 21.86 11.54
CA ALA A 277 9.18 22.24 12.95
C ALA A 277 10.06 23.45 13.29
N GLU A 278 11.22 23.57 12.66
CA GLU A 278 12.11 24.71 12.80
C GLU A 278 11.49 26.02 12.25
N GLN A 279 10.61 25.95 11.25
CA GLN A 279 9.90 27.14 10.77
C GLN A 279 8.99 27.77 11.83
N LYS A 280 8.63 27.03 12.89
CA LYS A 280 7.82 27.57 13.99
C LYS A 280 8.51 28.61 14.86
N TYR A 281 9.81 28.82 14.66
CA TYR A 281 10.54 29.98 15.23
C TYR A 281 10.35 31.27 14.43
N ALA A 282 9.90 31.17 13.17
CA ALA A 282 9.55 32.36 12.38
C ALA A 282 8.13 32.82 12.71
N PRO A 283 7.84 34.13 12.61
CA PRO A 283 6.50 34.65 12.77
C PRO A 283 5.56 34.23 11.64
N GLU A 284 4.28 34.05 11.96
CA GLU A 284 3.20 34.03 10.99
C GLU A 284 2.64 35.40 10.76
N TRP A 285 2.36 35.78 9.51
CA TRP A 285 1.91 37.12 9.15
C TRP A 285 0.46 37.08 8.67
N GLY A 286 -0.30 38.11 9.07
CA GLY A 286 -1.64 38.38 8.55
C GLY A 286 -1.71 39.80 8.02
N LEU A 287 -2.21 39.98 6.80
CA LEU A 287 -2.54 41.27 6.21
C LEU A 287 -4.06 41.38 6.12
N THR A 288 -4.60 42.45 6.72
CA THR A 288 -6.05 42.75 6.71
C THR A 288 -6.28 44.08 6.03
N ALA A 289 -7.19 44.12 5.08
CA ALA A 289 -7.76 45.34 4.52
C ALA A 289 -9.25 45.36 4.83
N GLN A 290 -9.75 46.52 5.33
CA GLN A 290 -11.12 46.63 5.82
C GLN A 290 -11.73 47.95 5.40
N TYR A 291 -12.96 47.89 4.92
CA TYR A 291 -13.79 49.04 4.60
C TYR A 291 -14.95 49.12 5.57
N GLY A 292 -15.17 50.29 6.17
CA GLY A 292 -16.24 50.60 7.11
C GLY A 292 -17.20 51.60 6.51
N TYR A 293 -18.38 51.17 6.13
CA TYR A 293 -19.46 52.04 5.70
C TYR A 293 -20.10 52.68 6.93
N ARG A 294 -20.27 54.01 6.88
CA ARG A 294 -20.99 54.82 7.91
C ARG A 294 -22.16 55.50 7.26
N ASP A 295 -23.29 55.47 7.91
CA ASP A 295 -24.51 56.18 7.48
C ASP A 295 -24.45 57.66 7.96
N ASP A 296 -25.29 58.51 7.38
CA ASP A 296 -25.45 59.92 7.75
C ASP A 296 -25.74 60.09 9.23
N ASP A 297 -25.52 61.25 9.77
CA ASP A 297 -25.92 61.59 11.14
C ASP A 297 -27.46 61.81 11.24
N GLN A 298 -27.95 61.94 12.46
CA GLN A 298 -29.38 62.21 12.72
C GLN A 298 -29.88 63.54 12.11
N LEU A 299 -28.97 64.41 11.67
CA LEU A 299 -29.26 65.69 11.01
C LEU A 299 -29.13 65.59 9.48
N GLY A 300 -28.88 64.37 8.93
CA GLY A 300 -28.69 64.13 7.50
C GLY A 300 -27.37 64.65 6.95
N ARG A 301 -26.34 64.77 7.77
CA ARG A 301 -24.98 65.18 7.33
C ARG A 301 -24.18 63.91 7.01
N ASP A 302 -23.61 63.89 5.82
CA ASP A 302 -22.77 62.80 5.31
C ASP A 302 -21.54 62.57 6.23
N ARG A 303 -21.28 61.31 6.56
CA ARG A 303 -20.08 60.84 7.26
C ARG A 303 -19.20 60.06 6.32
N ALA A 304 -17.92 60.47 6.22
CA ALA A 304 -16.98 59.76 5.37
C ALA A 304 -16.74 58.31 5.85
N ASP A 305 -16.76 57.38 4.92
CA ASP A 305 -16.41 55.99 5.16
C ASP A 305 -14.97 55.83 5.59
N LEU A 306 -14.63 54.74 6.24
CA LEU A 306 -13.30 54.44 6.75
C LEU A 306 -12.66 53.29 6.00
N PHE A 307 -11.38 53.47 5.66
CA PHE A 307 -10.55 52.39 5.13
C PHE A 307 -9.40 52.14 6.09
N SER A 308 -9.19 50.83 6.43
CA SER A 308 -8.15 50.43 7.38
C SER A 308 -7.30 49.35 6.78
N ILE A 309 -6.00 49.41 6.98
CA ILE A 309 -5.04 48.35 6.70
C ILE A 309 -4.37 47.95 8.01
N GLY A 310 -4.37 46.66 8.29
CA GLY A 310 -3.72 46.12 9.48
C GLY A 310 -2.75 44.99 9.12
N VAL A 311 -1.64 44.94 9.85
CA VAL A 311 -0.69 43.84 9.80
C VAL A 311 -0.66 43.22 11.19
N SER A 312 -0.85 41.90 11.26
CA SER A 312 -0.70 41.14 12.47
C SER A 312 0.42 40.11 12.31
N PHE A 313 1.13 39.86 13.38
CA PHE A 313 2.13 38.77 13.41
C PHE A 313 2.26 38.27 14.85
N ASP A 314 2.56 37.01 14.99
CA ASP A 314 2.89 36.45 16.29
C ASP A 314 4.40 36.50 16.53
N VAL A 315 4.78 36.59 17.81
CA VAL A 315 6.18 36.58 18.23
C VAL A 315 6.44 35.36 19.08
N PRO A 316 7.23 34.39 18.60
CA PRO A 316 7.54 33.18 19.36
C PRO A 316 8.53 33.46 20.49
N MET A 317 8.03 33.96 21.64
CA MET A 317 8.87 34.36 22.78
C MET A 317 9.12 33.19 23.77
N PHE A 318 8.19 32.23 23.88
CA PHE A 318 8.24 31.13 24.86
C PHE A 318 8.58 29.83 24.19
N THR A 319 9.76 29.70 23.61
CA THR A 319 10.12 28.58 22.71
C THR A 319 10.38 27.27 23.45
N THR A 320 10.90 27.33 24.68
CA THR A 320 11.44 26.19 25.43
C THR A 320 10.45 25.03 25.61
N ASN A 321 9.18 25.33 25.87
CA ASN A 321 8.14 24.33 26.13
C ASN A 321 7.28 24.01 24.91
N ARG A 322 7.46 24.70 23.80
CA ARG A 322 6.67 24.51 22.57
C ARG A 322 7.57 24.20 21.38
N GLN A 323 8.20 25.18 20.77
CA GLN A 323 8.99 25.01 19.54
C GLN A 323 10.17 24.05 19.76
N ASP A 324 10.95 24.23 20.83
CA ASP A 324 12.08 23.34 21.15
C ASP A 324 11.65 21.90 21.36
N LYS A 325 10.46 21.69 21.98
CA LYS A 325 9.91 20.34 22.19
C LYS A 325 9.38 19.74 20.88
N GLU A 326 8.81 20.54 20.01
CA GLU A 326 8.34 20.07 18.71
C GLU A 326 9.50 19.66 17.79
N VAL A 327 10.58 20.43 17.75
CA VAL A 327 11.81 20.10 17.01
C VAL A 327 12.47 18.87 17.60
N SER A 328 12.58 18.78 18.95
CA SER A 328 13.11 17.61 19.63
C SER A 328 12.29 16.35 19.33
N ALA A 329 10.97 16.45 19.35
CA ALA A 329 10.08 15.34 19.03
C ALA A 329 10.21 14.90 17.56
N ALA A 330 10.34 15.84 16.61
CA ALA A 330 10.55 15.52 15.21
C ALA A 330 11.92 14.81 15.01
N SER A 331 12.97 15.30 15.65
CA SER A 331 14.31 14.70 15.62
C SER A 331 14.33 13.29 16.23
N ALA A 332 13.62 13.09 17.34
CA ALA A 332 13.50 11.78 17.99
C ALA A 332 12.79 10.74 17.06
N ARG A 333 11.78 11.17 16.27
CA ARG A 333 11.13 10.28 15.28
C ARG A 333 12.10 9.86 14.18
N VAL A 334 12.98 10.76 13.71
CA VAL A 334 14.04 10.42 12.75
C VAL A 334 15.00 9.39 13.35
N ALA A 335 15.43 9.61 14.59
CA ALA A 335 16.35 8.69 15.30
C ALA A 335 15.71 7.31 15.48
N ALA A 336 14.44 7.24 15.89
CA ALA A 336 13.70 5.99 16.04
C ALA A 336 13.66 5.21 14.71
N LEU A 337 13.31 5.86 13.60
CA LEU A 337 13.24 5.18 12.31
C LEU A 337 14.62 4.71 11.80
N LYS A 338 15.70 5.43 12.11
CA LYS A 338 17.08 4.97 11.85
C LYS A 338 17.41 3.69 12.64
N THR A 339 16.94 3.60 13.89
CA THR A 339 17.10 2.38 14.70
C THR A 339 16.27 1.22 14.13
N ASP A 340 15.04 1.48 13.70
CA ASP A 340 14.19 0.48 13.03
C ASP A 340 14.86 -0.05 11.74
N LYS A 341 15.51 0.83 10.96
CA LYS A 341 16.30 0.41 9.80
C LYS A 341 17.42 -0.55 10.19
N GLN A 342 18.17 -0.23 11.27
CA GLN A 342 19.24 -1.10 11.76
C GLN A 342 18.71 -2.47 12.21
N LEU A 343 17.56 -2.49 12.88
CA LEU A 343 16.89 -3.75 13.25
C LEU A 343 16.52 -4.55 12.01
N LYS A 344 15.95 -3.89 10.99
CA LYS A 344 15.52 -4.54 9.74
C LYS A 344 16.68 -5.13 8.93
N ILE A 345 17.86 -4.56 9.00
CA ILE A 345 19.08 -5.10 8.37
C ILE A 345 19.55 -6.40 9.07
N ARG A 346 19.24 -6.57 10.36
CA ARG A 346 19.66 -7.75 11.15
C ARG A 346 18.68 -8.92 11.05
N THR A 347 17.43 -8.67 10.67
CA THR A 347 16.36 -9.67 10.54
C THR A 347 16.15 -10.13 9.11
#